data_98d5d001b424dac494190b3051c6a888
#
_entry.id   98d5d001b424dac494190b3051c6a888
#
_cell.length_a   1.000
_cell.length_b   1.000
_cell.length_c   1.000
_cell.angle_alpha   90.00
_cell.angle_beta   90.00
_cell.angle_gamma   90.00
#
_symmetry.space_group_name_H-M   'P 1'
#
loop_
_entity.id
_entity.type
_entity.pdbx_description
1 polymer ?
#
loop_
_entity_poly.entity_id
_entity_poly.type
_entity_poly.pdbx_seq_one_letter_code
_entity_poly.pdbx_strand_id
1 'polypeptide(L)'
;IVSGEVIRSRGGSTSEFTPGYVKPKHEVNPQMTLRRLPDEDPQNLADPAYRRRRIILQNMRDEELAIAQVEEMQAVSAVLKGKYTMTGEAFDPVEVDMGRSAANNITQSGGTEWSKRDKSTYDPTDDIEAYALNASGVVNIIVFDPKGWALFRSFKAVKEKLDTRRGSNSELETAVKDLGEAVSYKGMYGDTAIVVYSGQYVENDVKKNFLPDNTMVLGN
;
A
#
# COMPACT_ATOMS: atom_id res chain seq x y z
N ILE A 1 25.34 25.70 30.02
CA ILE A 1 24.01 25.19 29.61
C ILE A 1 23.24 26.41 29.12
N VAL A 2 23.07 26.53 27.81
CA VAL A 2 22.25 27.59 27.21
C VAL A 2 20.82 27.08 27.19
N SER A 3 19.94 27.63 28.05
CA SER A 3 18.51 27.34 27.97
C SER A 3 17.96 28.08 26.73
N GLY A 4 17.79 27.35 25.62
CA GLY A 4 17.08 27.87 24.47
C GLY A 4 15.61 28.01 24.81
N GLU A 5 15.03 29.18 24.59
CA GLU A 5 13.60 29.42 24.72
C GLU A 5 12.88 28.64 23.62
N VAL A 6 12.12 27.61 24.00
CA VAL A 6 11.30 26.86 23.06
C VAL A 6 10.05 27.67 22.76
N ILE A 7 10.10 28.48 21.70
CA ILE A 7 8.90 29.18 21.18
C ILE A 7 8.00 28.11 20.52
N ARG A 8 6.97 27.69 21.23
CA ARG A 8 5.90 26.87 20.63
C ARG A 8 4.91 27.79 19.94
N SER A 9 4.94 27.85 18.61
CA SER A 9 3.86 28.47 17.85
C SER A 9 2.56 27.69 18.13
N ARG A 10 1.58 28.39 18.70
CA ARG A 10 0.22 27.84 18.93
C ARG A 10 -0.75 28.25 17.80
N GLY A 11 -0.24 28.61 16.64
CA GLY A 11 -1.06 28.89 15.47
C GLY A 11 -1.61 27.59 14.89
N GLY A 12 -2.92 27.47 14.79
CA GLY A 12 -3.58 26.44 14.01
C GLY A 12 -4.00 27.02 12.66
N SER A 13 -3.77 26.29 11.58
CA SER A 13 -4.40 26.57 10.29
C SER A 13 -5.55 25.58 10.10
N THR A 14 -6.72 26.08 9.70
CA THR A 14 -7.85 25.24 9.33
C THR A 14 -7.97 25.28 7.82
N SER A 15 -8.00 24.10 7.19
CA SER A 15 -8.31 23.95 5.77
C SER A 15 -9.64 23.20 5.66
N GLU A 16 -10.52 23.70 4.80
CA GLU A 16 -11.78 23.05 4.48
C GLU A 16 -11.69 22.47 3.06
N PHE A 17 -12.20 21.28 2.87
CA PHE A 17 -12.35 20.69 1.54
C PHE A 17 -13.67 19.96 1.45
N THR A 18 -14.26 19.90 0.25
CA THR A 18 -15.46 19.11 -0.01
C THR A 18 -15.01 17.71 -0.43
N PRO A 19 -15.33 16.66 0.35
CA PRO A 19 -14.92 15.30 0.00
C PRO A 19 -15.62 14.87 -1.30
N GLY A 20 -14.87 14.23 -2.18
CA GLY A 20 -15.40 13.51 -3.31
C GLY A 20 -16.17 12.25 -2.86
N TYR A 21 -16.93 11.68 -3.76
CA TYR A 21 -17.63 10.44 -3.49
C TYR A 21 -17.38 9.40 -4.60
N VAL A 22 -17.32 8.13 -4.23
CA VAL A 22 -17.22 6.99 -5.14
C VAL A 22 -18.60 6.36 -5.25
N LYS A 23 -19.16 6.31 -6.46
CA LYS A 23 -20.47 5.71 -6.74
C LYS A 23 -20.37 4.73 -7.91
N PRO A 24 -19.82 3.54 -7.71
CA PRO A 24 -19.87 2.51 -8.73
C PRO A 24 -21.36 2.16 -8.99
N LYS A 25 -21.69 1.85 -10.23
CA LYS A 25 -23.05 1.51 -10.65
C LYS A 25 -23.00 0.31 -11.57
N HIS A 26 -23.86 -0.66 -11.31
CA HIS A 26 -24.10 -1.78 -12.20
C HIS A 26 -25.58 -1.80 -12.60
N GLU A 27 -25.84 -1.90 -13.89
CA GLU A 27 -27.20 -2.03 -14.40
C GLU A 27 -27.66 -3.49 -14.23
N VAL A 28 -28.87 -3.67 -13.71
CA VAL A 28 -29.54 -4.97 -13.66
C VAL A 28 -30.62 -5.00 -14.73
N ASN A 29 -30.24 -5.48 -15.92
CA ASN A 29 -31.16 -5.62 -17.02
C ASN A 29 -32.05 -6.87 -16.82
N PRO A 30 -33.37 -6.81 -17.03
CA PRO A 30 -34.29 -7.97 -16.98
C PRO A 30 -33.84 -9.15 -17.85
N GLN A 31 -33.17 -8.90 -18.97
CA GLN A 31 -32.64 -9.94 -19.84
C GLN A 31 -31.54 -10.80 -19.16
N MET A 32 -30.81 -10.24 -18.20
CA MET A 32 -29.80 -10.99 -17.42
C MET A 32 -30.44 -12.07 -16.57
N THR A 33 -31.66 -11.87 -16.11
CA THR A 33 -32.40 -12.84 -15.29
C THR A 33 -32.99 -14.01 -16.11
N LEU A 34 -33.07 -13.86 -17.43
CA LEU A 34 -33.50 -14.91 -18.33
C LEU A 34 -32.37 -15.89 -18.67
N ARG A 35 -31.12 -15.43 -18.57
CA ARG A 35 -29.94 -16.27 -18.78
C ARG A 35 -29.65 -17.10 -17.54
N ARG A 36 -29.31 -18.36 -17.76
CA ARG A 36 -28.88 -19.24 -16.70
C ARG A 36 -27.53 -18.79 -16.14
N LEU A 37 -27.38 -18.84 -14.81
CA LEU A 37 -26.12 -18.57 -14.16
C LEU A 37 -25.15 -19.76 -14.33
N PRO A 38 -23.82 -19.51 -14.36
CA PRO A 38 -22.85 -20.56 -14.62
C PRO A 38 -22.87 -21.74 -13.64
N ASP A 39 -23.28 -21.51 -12.40
CA ASP A 39 -23.34 -22.47 -11.30
C ASP A 39 -24.75 -22.97 -10.97
N GLU A 40 -25.71 -22.70 -11.86
CA GLU A 40 -27.11 -23.13 -11.71
C GLU A 40 -27.28 -24.58 -12.18
N ASP A 41 -27.92 -25.42 -11.34
CA ASP A 41 -28.20 -26.83 -11.67
C ASP A 41 -29.01 -26.94 -12.98
N PRO A 42 -28.55 -27.73 -13.96
CA PRO A 42 -29.28 -27.97 -15.21
C PRO A 42 -30.67 -28.54 -15.04
N GLN A 43 -30.89 -29.31 -14.00
CA GLN A 43 -32.13 -30.06 -13.75
C GLN A 43 -33.12 -29.27 -12.88
N ASN A 44 -32.64 -28.23 -12.17
CA ASN A 44 -33.47 -27.41 -11.30
C ASN A 44 -33.34 -25.93 -11.68
N LEU A 45 -34.18 -25.52 -12.62
CA LEU A 45 -34.21 -24.14 -13.13
C LEU A 45 -34.58 -23.18 -12.01
N ALA A 46 -33.68 -22.30 -11.64
CA ALA A 46 -33.95 -21.28 -10.65
C ALA A 46 -34.96 -20.25 -11.14
N ASP A 47 -35.80 -19.77 -10.23
CA ASP A 47 -36.76 -18.71 -10.48
C ASP A 47 -36.01 -17.40 -10.91
N PRO A 48 -36.56 -16.64 -11.90
CA PRO A 48 -36.00 -15.34 -12.28
C PRO A 48 -35.79 -14.37 -11.12
N ALA A 49 -36.63 -14.42 -10.08
CA ALA A 49 -36.52 -13.60 -8.90
C ALA A 49 -35.27 -14.00 -8.08
N TYR A 50 -34.92 -15.29 -8.00
CA TYR A 50 -33.70 -15.79 -7.38
C TYR A 50 -32.46 -15.35 -8.16
N ARG A 51 -32.47 -15.45 -9.49
CA ARG A 51 -31.38 -14.99 -10.35
C ARG A 51 -31.14 -13.49 -10.18
N ARG A 52 -32.19 -12.69 -10.13
CA ARG A 52 -32.11 -11.25 -9.89
C ARG A 52 -31.42 -10.93 -8.56
N ARG A 53 -31.80 -11.60 -7.48
CA ARG A 53 -31.15 -11.40 -6.17
C ARG A 53 -29.67 -11.75 -6.21
N ARG A 54 -29.27 -12.84 -6.87
CA ARG A 54 -27.87 -13.23 -7.01
C ARG A 54 -27.07 -12.21 -7.81
N ILE A 55 -27.61 -11.70 -8.92
CA ILE A 55 -26.97 -10.65 -9.72
C ILE A 55 -26.78 -9.39 -8.86
N ILE A 56 -27.79 -8.97 -8.12
CA ILE A 56 -27.69 -7.80 -7.24
C ILE A 56 -26.60 -8.03 -6.18
N LEU A 57 -26.58 -9.17 -5.52
CA LEU A 57 -25.56 -9.50 -4.51
C LEU A 57 -24.14 -9.54 -5.10
N GLN A 58 -24.00 -10.06 -6.32
CA GLN A 58 -22.70 -10.04 -7.01
C GLN A 58 -22.28 -8.60 -7.34
N ASN A 59 -23.17 -7.80 -7.92
CA ASN A 59 -22.90 -6.40 -8.20
C ASN A 59 -22.51 -5.61 -6.94
N MET A 60 -23.20 -5.83 -5.82
CA MET A 60 -22.85 -5.20 -4.54
C MET A 60 -21.43 -5.56 -4.07
N ARG A 61 -21.02 -6.82 -4.22
CA ARG A 61 -19.64 -7.25 -3.89
C ARG A 61 -18.62 -6.59 -4.82
N ASP A 62 -18.92 -6.52 -6.10
CA ASP A 62 -18.02 -5.90 -7.08
C ASP A 62 -17.90 -4.38 -6.83
N GLU A 63 -18.99 -3.74 -6.40
CA GLU A 63 -19.00 -2.33 -6.00
C GLU A 63 -18.20 -2.10 -4.71
N GLU A 64 -18.33 -2.97 -3.71
CA GLU A 64 -17.56 -2.92 -2.48
C GLU A 64 -16.05 -3.08 -2.75
N LEU A 65 -15.68 -4.03 -3.61
CA LEU A 65 -14.28 -4.20 -4.03
C LEU A 65 -13.75 -2.98 -4.79
N ALA A 66 -14.56 -2.36 -5.66
CA ALA A 66 -14.17 -1.16 -6.38
C ALA A 66 -13.93 0.02 -5.42
N ILE A 67 -14.77 0.19 -4.39
CA ILE A 67 -14.59 1.22 -3.36
C ILE A 67 -13.28 0.96 -2.59
N ALA A 68 -13.07 -0.28 -2.12
CA ALA A 68 -11.85 -0.66 -1.40
C ALA A 68 -10.57 -0.42 -2.23
N GLN A 69 -10.61 -0.66 -3.54
CA GLN A 69 -9.48 -0.37 -4.42
C GLN A 69 -9.18 1.13 -4.52
N VAL A 70 -10.20 1.98 -4.58
CA VAL A 70 -10.02 3.44 -4.60
C VAL A 70 -9.43 3.94 -3.28
N GLU A 71 -9.93 3.43 -2.15
CA GLU A 71 -9.40 3.76 -0.82
C GLU A 71 -7.92 3.36 -0.69
N GLU A 72 -7.56 2.17 -1.16
CA GLU A 72 -6.16 1.71 -1.17
C GLU A 72 -5.28 2.59 -2.06
N MET A 73 -5.74 2.98 -3.26
CA MET A 73 -5.01 3.89 -4.14
C MET A 73 -4.76 5.25 -3.49
N GLN A 74 -5.76 5.79 -2.78
CA GLN A 74 -5.63 7.06 -2.04
C GLN A 74 -4.65 6.92 -0.88
N ALA A 75 -4.75 5.84 -0.10
CA ALA A 75 -3.84 5.55 1.01
C ALA A 75 -2.39 5.43 0.54
N VAL A 76 -2.15 4.66 -0.52
CA VAL A 76 -0.80 4.51 -1.10
C VAL A 76 -0.29 5.84 -1.64
N SER A 77 -1.11 6.65 -2.32
CA SER A 77 -0.72 7.96 -2.80
C SER A 77 -0.36 8.91 -1.65
N ALA A 78 -1.15 8.92 -0.58
CA ALA A 78 -0.87 9.69 0.63
C ALA A 78 0.45 9.27 1.28
N VAL A 79 0.69 7.95 1.39
CA VAL A 79 1.94 7.41 1.94
C VAL A 79 3.15 7.72 1.06
N LEU A 80 3.05 7.59 -0.26
CA LEU A 80 4.19 7.80 -1.17
C LEU A 80 4.49 9.27 -1.43
N LYS A 81 3.45 10.07 -1.65
CA LYS A 81 3.59 11.48 -2.09
C LYS A 81 3.30 12.49 -1.00
N GLY A 82 2.70 12.08 0.12
CA GLY A 82 2.16 12.99 1.14
C GLY A 82 0.88 13.70 0.71
N LYS A 83 0.31 13.32 -0.44
CA LYS A 83 -0.91 13.91 -1.00
C LYS A 83 -1.62 12.94 -1.94
N TYR A 84 -2.91 13.12 -2.11
CA TYR A 84 -3.69 12.43 -3.12
C TYR A 84 -4.69 13.36 -3.79
N THR A 85 -5.04 13.06 -5.03
CA THR A 85 -6.00 13.84 -5.81
C THR A 85 -7.26 13.02 -6.03
N MET A 86 -8.39 13.57 -5.64
CA MET A 86 -9.71 13.02 -5.96
C MET A 86 -10.17 13.59 -7.30
N THR A 87 -10.54 12.73 -8.23
CA THR A 87 -11.07 13.10 -9.54
C THR A 87 -12.40 12.39 -9.77
N GLY A 88 -13.34 13.04 -10.43
CA GLY A 88 -14.64 12.45 -10.77
C GLY A 88 -15.34 13.26 -11.85
N GLU A 89 -16.36 12.67 -12.49
CA GLU A 89 -17.11 13.33 -13.56
C GLU A 89 -17.96 14.50 -13.07
N ALA A 90 -18.34 14.51 -11.79
CA ALA A 90 -19.30 15.44 -11.22
C ALA A 90 -18.70 16.50 -10.29
N PHE A 91 -17.36 16.56 -10.16
CA PHE A 91 -16.69 17.56 -9.35
C PHE A 91 -15.28 17.86 -9.90
N ASP A 92 -14.78 19.08 -9.64
CA ASP A 92 -13.44 19.45 -10.01
C ASP A 92 -12.39 18.64 -9.23
N PRO A 93 -11.21 18.37 -9.81
CA PRO A 93 -10.14 17.68 -9.11
C PRO A 93 -9.78 18.39 -7.80
N VAL A 94 -9.83 17.65 -6.70
CA VAL A 94 -9.47 18.14 -5.36
C VAL A 94 -8.21 17.46 -4.89
N GLU A 95 -7.14 18.22 -4.65
CA GLU A 95 -5.91 17.71 -4.04
C GLU A 95 -5.98 17.88 -2.53
N VAL A 96 -5.77 16.78 -1.81
CA VAL A 96 -5.64 16.75 -0.36
C VAL A 96 -4.16 16.58 -0.02
N ASP A 97 -3.56 17.62 0.56
CA ASP A 97 -2.16 17.63 0.98
C ASP A 97 -2.07 17.35 2.48
N MET A 98 -1.32 16.33 2.86
CA MET A 98 -1.06 15.94 4.25
C MET A 98 0.05 16.74 4.91
N GLY A 99 0.65 17.72 4.22
CA GLY A 99 1.70 18.58 4.75
C GLY A 99 3.02 17.85 5.01
N ARG A 100 3.30 16.72 4.31
CA ARG A 100 4.53 15.98 4.49
C ARG A 100 5.74 16.76 3.95
N SER A 101 6.83 16.81 4.73
CA SER A 101 8.09 17.42 4.28
C SER A 101 8.62 16.76 3.01
N ALA A 102 9.03 17.57 2.04
CA ALA A 102 9.67 17.07 0.81
C ALA A 102 10.97 16.28 1.09
N ALA A 103 11.66 16.56 2.20
CA ALA A 103 12.85 15.84 2.64
C ALA A 103 12.58 14.35 2.93
N ASN A 104 11.33 13.99 3.21
CA ASN A 104 10.91 12.61 3.46
C ASN A 104 10.55 11.84 2.17
N ASN A 105 10.69 12.47 1.01
CA ASN A 105 10.43 11.85 -0.28
C ASN A 105 11.75 11.75 -1.06
N ILE A 106 12.50 10.67 -0.83
CA ILE A 106 13.85 10.51 -1.31
C ILE A 106 13.85 9.66 -2.58
N THR A 107 14.46 10.19 -3.65
CA THR A 107 14.71 9.44 -4.88
C THR A 107 16.21 9.30 -5.07
N GLN A 108 16.71 8.06 -5.05
CA GLN A 108 18.10 7.77 -5.35
C GLN A 108 18.37 7.97 -6.85
N SER A 109 19.45 8.67 -7.20
CA SER A 109 19.83 8.96 -8.59
C SER A 109 21.34 9.12 -8.73
N GLY A 110 21.85 9.23 -9.97
CA GLY A 110 23.25 9.56 -10.25
C GLY A 110 24.27 8.54 -9.78
N GLY A 111 23.88 7.26 -9.69
CA GLY A 111 24.77 6.19 -9.24
C GLY A 111 24.65 5.85 -7.74
N THR A 112 23.74 6.54 -7.03
CA THR A 112 23.42 6.19 -5.63
C THR A 112 22.40 5.07 -5.54
N GLU A 113 21.74 4.71 -6.65
CA GLU A 113 20.72 3.66 -6.68
C GLU A 113 21.33 2.31 -6.28
N TRP A 114 20.63 1.57 -5.44
CA TRP A 114 21.05 0.25 -5.00
C TRP A 114 21.29 -0.74 -6.16
N SER A 115 20.57 -0.57 -7.27
CA SER A 115 20.75 -1.39 -8.47
C SER A 115 22.16 -1.27 -9.07
N LYS A 116 22.81 -0.12 -8.89
CA LYS A 116 24.16 0.19 -9.42
C LYS A 116 25.27 -0.05 -8.42
N ARG A 117 24.95 -0.33 -7.14
CA ARG A 117 25.93 -0.61 -6.11
C ARG A 117 26.47 -2.04 -6.17
N ASP A 118 27.70 -2.21 -5.77
CA ASP A 118 28.31 -3.55 -5.65
C ASP A 118 27.64 -4.32 -4.52
N LYS A 119 27.07 -5.49 -4.85
CA LYS A 119 26.33 -6.34 -3.92
C LYS A 119 27.21 -7.02 -2.87
N SER A 120 28.54 -7.07 -3.09
CA SER A 120 29.48 -7.73 -2.20
C SER A 120 30.03 -6.82 -1.10
N THR A 121 30.12 -5.51 -1.36
CA THR A 121 30.79 -4.56 -0.46
C THR A 121 29.86 -3.51 0.13
N TYR A 122 28.75 -3.19 -0.58
CA TYR A 122 27.82 -2.15 -0.14
C TYR A 122 26.82 -2.68 0.89
N ASP A 123 26.58 -1.88 1.94
CA ASP A 123 25.58 -2.16 2.96
C ASP A 123 24.40 -1.18 2.83
N PRO A 124 23.23 -1.61 2.32
CA PRO A 124 22.08 -0.74 2.18
C PRO A 124 21.40 -0.42 3.52
N THR A 125 21.76 -1.09 4.61
CA THR A 125 21.20 -0.79 5.93
C THR A 125 21.65 0.57 6.46
N ASP A 126 22.84 1.04 6.06
CA ASP A 126 23.34 2.37 6.41
C ASP A 126 22.47 3.47 5.80
N ASP A 127 21.95 3.26 4.57
CA ASP A 127 21.01 4.17 3.94
C ASP A 127 19.68 4.20 4.71
N ILE A 128 19.18 3.03 5.13
CA ILE A 128 17.94 2.92 5.91
C ILE A 128 18.06 3.70 7.21
N GLU A 129 19.19 3.57 7.92
CA GLU A 129 19.43 4.31 9.15
C GLU A 129 19.50 5.82 8.89
N ALA A 130 20.19 6.23 7.82
CA ALA A 130 20.26 7.64 7.44
C ALA A 130 18.87 8.22 7.08
N TYR A 131 18.02 7.45 6.39
CA TYR A 131 16.66 7.89 6.06
C TYR A 131 15.73 7.89 7.29
N ALA A 132 15.91 6.95 8.21
CA ALA A 132 15.16 6.90 9.46
C ALA A 132 15.39 8.13 10.34
N LEU A 133 16.56 8.76 10.27
CA LEU A 133 16.86 10.01 10.99
C LEU A 133 16.03 11.20 10.51
N ASN A 134 15.50 11.16 9.27
CA ASN A 134 14.61 12.20 8.75
C ASN A 134 13.15 12.01 9.21
N ALA A 135 12.81 10.85 9.76
CA ALA A 135 11.47 10.58 10.26
C ALA A 135 11.18 11.38 11.54
N SER A 136 9.95 11.83 11.68
CA SER A 136 9.51 12.58 12.88
C SER A 136 9.31 11.69 14.12
N GLY A 137 9.41 10.37 13.97
CA GLY A 137 9.24 9.37 15.03
C GLY A 137 10.15 8.17 14.83
N VAL A 138 10.06 7.20 15.74
CA VAL A 138 10.84 5.96 15.66
C VAL A 138 10.26 5.09 14.53
N VAL A 139 11.10 4.71 13.57
CA VAL A 139 10.72 3.77 12.51
C VAL A 139 10.63 2.38 13.07
N ASN A 140 9.46 1.75 13.00
CA ASN A 140 9.21 0.40 13.49
C ASN A 140 8.76 -0.58 12.37
N ILE A 141 8.50 -0.08 11.18
CA ILE A 141 8.13 -0.88 10.02
C ILE A 141 8.83 -0.39 8.75
N ILE A 142 9.29 -1.32 7.93
CA ILE A 142 9.82 -1.09 6.59
C ILE A 142 8.96 -1.87 5.61
N VAL A 143 8.32 -1.17 4.68
CA VAL A 143 7.50 -1.78 3.63
C VAL A 143 8.25 -1.72 2.31
N PHE A 144 8.46 -2.86 1.68
CA PHE A 144 9.06 -2.96 0.35
C PHE A 144 8.02 -3.40 -0.69
N ASP A 145 8.20 -2.97 -1.92
CA ASP A 145 7.63 -3.69 -3.05
C ASP A 145 8.42 -4.99 -3.34
N PRO A 146 7.87 -5.95 -4.10
CA PRO A 146 8.56 -7.22 -4.37
C PRO A 146 9.94 -7.08 -5.04
N LYS A 147 10.12 -6.10 -5.94
CA LYS A 147 11.41 -5.88 -6.63
C LYS A 147 12.42 -5.19 -5.72
N GLY A 148 11.98 -4.19 -4.95
CA GLY A 148 12.81 -3.53 -3.93
C GLY A 148 13.32 -4.53 -2.89
N TRP A 149 12.44 -5.42 -2.43
CA TRP A 149 12.85 -6.51 -1.53
C TRP A 149 13.86 -7.46 -2.17
N ALA A 150 13.64 -7.90 -3.41
CA ALA A 150 14.58 -8.76 -4.11
C ALA A 150 15.96 -8.11 -4.28
N LEU A 151 15.97 -6.80 -4.55
CA LEU A 151 17.18 -6.01 -4.64
C LEU A 151 17.87 -5.89 -3.27
N PHE A 152 17.14 -5.51 -2.22
CA PHE A 152 17.66 -5.36 -0.87
C PHE A 152 18.31 -6.65 -0.36
N ARG A 153 17.63 -7.78 -0.46
CA ARG A 153 18.19 -9.07 -0.02
C ARG A 153 19.32 -9.59 -0.91
N SER A 154 19.61 -8.99 -2.07
CA SER A 154 20.72 -9.40 -2.93
C SER A 154 22.07 -9.03 -2.36
N PHE A 155 22.15 -8.04 -1.47
CA PHE A 155 23.36 -7.58 -0.82
C PHE A 155 23.87 -8.61 0.20
N LYS A 156 25.20 -8.81 0.22
CA LYS A 156 25.85 -9.75 1.13
C LYS A 156 25.65 -9.37 2.59
N ALA A 157 25.82 -8.09 2.94
CA ALA A 157 25.63 -7.56 4.28
C ALA A 157 24.21 -7.85 4.82
N VAL A 158 23.19 -7.71 3.98
CA VAL A 158 21.80 -8.01 4.36
C VAL A 158 21.61 -9.51 4.61
N LYS A 159 22.13 -10.37 3.74
CA LYS A 159 22.05 -11.83 3.91
C LYS A 159 22.68 -12.28 5.21
N GLU A 160 23.86 -11.76 5.53
CA GLU A 160 24.57 -12.09 6.76
C GLU A 160 23.82 -11.62 8.01
N LYS A 161 23.22 -10.43 7.98
CA LYS A 161 22.41 -9.88 9.08
C LYS A 161 21.07 -10.62 9.27
N LEU A 162 20.42 -11.03 8.20
CA LEU A 162 19.15 -11.76 8.26
C LEU A 162 19.33 -13.23 8.72
N ASP A 163 20.41 -13.89 8.29
CA ASP A 163 20.64 -15.30 8.63
C ASP A 163 20.95 -15.51 10.13
N THR A 164 21.51 -14.53 10.82
CA THR A 164 21.80 -14.61 12.26
C THR A 164 20.57 -14.62 13.16
N ARG A 165 19.37 -14.34 12.63
CA ARG A 165 18.11 -14.25 13.39
C ARG A 165 17.14 -15.41 13.17
N ARG A 166 17.54 -16.46 12.52
CA ARG A 166 16.71 -17.65 12.25
C ARG A 166 16.23 -18.43 13.49
N GLY A 167 16.65 -18.07 14.69
CA GLY A 167 16.34 -18.78 15.93
C GLY A 167 15.07 -18.32 16.68
N SER A 168 14.34 -17.29 16.21
CA SER A 168 13.24 -16.66 16.94
C SER A 168 11.87 -16.76 16.23
N ASN A 169 11.62 -17.79 15.45
CA ASN A 169 10.55 -17.82 14.44
C ASN A 169 9.13 -18.12 14.92
N SER A 170 8.89 -18.47 16.18
CA SER A 170 7.57 -18.98 16.57
C SER A 170 6.50 -17.90 16.84
N GLU A 171 6.89 -16.70 17.28
CA GLU A 171 5.93 -15.61 17.53
C GLU A 171 5.61 -14.80 16.27
N LEU A 172 6.52 -14.79 15.31
CA LEU A 172 6.43 -13.99 14.08
C LEU A 172 5.57 -14.64 12.99
N GLU A 173 5.49 -15.97 12.92
CA GLU A 173 4.57 -16.67 12.00
C GLU A 173 3.09 -16.40 12.35
N THR A 174 2.77 -16.12 13.60
CA THR A 174 1.41 -15.84 14.03
C THR A 174 0.97 -14.43 13.64
N ALA A 175 1.84 -13.44 13.72
CA ALA A 175 1.57 -12.05 13.32
C ALA A 175 1.36 -11.90 11.79
N VAL A 176 2.02 -12.74 10.99
CA VAL A 176 1.92 -12.71 9.51
C VAL A 176 0.54 -13.09 8.99
N LYS A 177 -0.20 -13.92 9.71
CA LYS A 177 -1.54 -14.36 9.27
C LYS A 177 -2.59 -13.26 9.31
N ASP A 178 -2.38 -12.24 10.13
CA ASP A 178 -3.31 -11.13 10.30
C ASP A 178 -3.04 -9.93 9.37
N LEU A 179 -1.93 -9.95 8.59
CA LEU A 179 -1.53 -8.84 7.71
C LEU A 179 -2.27 -8.80 6.36
N GLY A 180 -3.17 -9.76 6.08
CA GLY A 180 -3.90 -9.84 4.81
C GLY A 180 -3.11 -10.52 3.67
N GLU A 181 -3.81 -10.81 2.57
CA GLU A 181 -3.26 -11.60 1.46
C GLU A 181 -2.13 -10.91 0.68
N ALA A 182 -2.12 -9.57 0.67
CA ALA A 182 -1.17 -8.77 -0.10
C ALA A 182 0.14 -8.45 0.64
N VAL A 183 0.22 -8.73 1.95
CA VAL A 183 1.37 -8.38 2.81
C VAL A 183 2.06 -9.65 3.26
N SER A 184 3.38 -9.71 3.11
CA SER A 184 4.18 -10.82 3.60
C SER A 184 5.31 -10.32 4.49
N TYR A 185 5.38 -10.85 5.71
CA TYR A 185 6.45 -10.59 6.65
C TYR A 185 7.76 -11.28 6.21
N LYS A 186 8.89 -10.59 6.32
CA LYS A 186 10.21 -11.10 5.88
C LYS A 186 11.24 -11.22 6.99
N GLY A 187 11.06 -10.56 8.10
CA GLY A 187 11.99 -10.58 9.22
C GLY A 187 12.04 -9.25 9.96
N MET A 188 13.02 -9.13 10.85
CA MET A 188 13.30 -7.89 11.57
C MET A 188 14.70 -7.39 11.30
N TYR A 189 14.87 -6.08 11.30
CA TYR A 189 16.14 -5.39 11.36
C TYR A 189 16.15 -4.53 12.63
N GLY A 190 16.95 -4.92 13.63
CA GLY A 190 16.81 -4.33 14.96
C GLY A 190 15.41 -4.58 15.53
N ASP A 191 14.73 -3.54 15.92
CA ASP A 191 13.33 -3.54 16.39
C ASP A 191 12.34 -3.20 15.27
N THR A 192 12.82 -3.11 14.02
CA THR A 192 12.02 -2.71 12.87
C THR A 192 11.57 -3.93 12.08
N ALA A 193 10.26 -4.08 11.90
CA ALA A 193 9.67 -5.15 11.10
C ALA A 193 9.83 -4.88 9.60
N ILE A 194 10.23 -5.90 8.83
CA ILE A 194 10.32 -5.84 7.38
C ILE A 194 9.17 -6.60 6.77
N VAL A 195 8.36 -5.91 5.96
CA VAL A 195 7.23 -6.49 5.24
C VAL A 195 7.33 -6.20 3.74
N VAL A 196 6.77 -7.08 2.93
CA VAL A 196 6.63 -6.88 1.48
C VAL A 196 5.17 -6.78 1.14
N TYR A 197 4.81 -5.69 0.50
CA TYR A 197 3.47 -5.42 0.01
C TYR A 197 3.38 -5.70 -1.50
N SER A 198 2.50 -6.61 -1.88
CA SER A 198 2.32 -7.07 -3.27
C SER A 198 0.92 -6.80 -3.82
N GLY A 199 0.17 -5.87 -3.21
CA GLY A 199 -1.17 -5.51 -3.66
C GLY A 199 -1.20 -5.03 -5.10
N GLN A 200 -2.21 -5.47 -5.84
CA GLN A 200 -2.39 -5.16 -7.26
C GLN A 200 -3.82 -4.71 -7.52
N TYR A 201 -3.98 -3.87 -8.53
CA TYR A 201 -5.28 -3.47 -9.07
C TYR A 201 -5.29 -3.60 -10.59
N VAL A 202 -6.49 -3.58 -11.16
CA VAL A 202 -6.67 -3.63 -12.61
C VAL A 202 -7.17 -2.28 -13.09
N GLU A 203 -6.48 -1.70 -14.06
CA GLU A 203 -6.87 -0.47 -14.73
C GLU A 203 -6.76 -0.65 -16.24
N ASN A 204 -7.86 -0.46 -16.95
CA ASN A 204 -7.95 -0.68 -18.41
C ASN A 204 -7.44 -2.09 -18.82
N ASP A 205 -7.90 -3.12 -18.13
CA ASP A 205 -7.50 -4.53 -18.32
C ASP A 205 -6.00 -4.82 -18.08
N VAL A 206 -5.25 -3.87 -17.54
CA VAL A 206 -3.84 -4.04 -17.20
C VAL A 206 -3.68 -4.14 -15.68
N LYS A 207 -3.03 -5.20 -15.22
CA LYS A 207 -2.64 -5.34 -13.81
C LYS A 207 -1.52 -4.38 -13.46
N LYS A 208 -1.71 -3.59 -12.43
CA LYS A 208 -0.73 -2.65 -11.88
C LYS A 208 -0.52 -2.93 -10.40
N ASN A 209 0.69 -2.71 -9.91
CA ASN A 209 0.98 -2.75 -8.49
C ASN A 209 0.55 -1.43 -7.85
N PHE A 210 0.02 -1.47 -6.63
CA PHE A 210 -0.22 -0.25 -5.85
C PHE A 210 1.09 0.46 -5.51
N LEU A 211 2.12 -0.30 -5.04
CA LEU A 211 3.46 0.26 -4.86
C LEU A 211 4.24 0.20 -6.18
N PRO A 212 4.86 1.32 -6.62
CA PRO A 212 5.79 1.32 -7.74
C PRO A 212 6.98 0.39 -7.50
N ASP A 213 7.59 -0.07 -8.60
CA ASP A 213 8.79 -0.91 -8.54
C ASP A 213 9.97 -0.19 -7.84
N ASN A 214 10.73 -0.93 -7.04
CA ASN A 214 11.88 -0.45 -6.27
C ASN A 214 11.54 0.67 -5.29
N THR A 215 10.40 0.54 -4.62
CA THR A 215 9.93 1.46 -3.60
C THR A 215 10.14 0.88 -2.20
N MET A 216 10.55 1.73 -1.27
CA MET A 216 10.64 1.43 0.15
C MET A 216 9.94 2.53 0.93
N VAL A 217 9.15 2.16 1.93
CA VAL A 217 8.46 3.07 2.84
C VAL A 217 8.90 2.77 4.26
N LEU A 218 9.34 3.80 4.97
CA LEU A 218 9.66 3.75 6.40
C LEU A 218 8.48 4.33 7.18
N GLY A 219 7.98 3.62 8.17
CA GLY A 219 6.83 4.01 8.97
C GLY A 219 6.97 3.69 10.46
N ASN A 220 6.05 4.21 11.25
CA ASN A 220 5.90 3.92 12.67
C ASN A 220 4.43 3.59 13.02
#